data_f81d5f7250bc3b9e6f9e8bf37ec58fd4
#
_entry.id   f81d5f7250bc3b9e6f9e8bf37ec58fd4
#
_cell.length_a   1.000
_cell.length_b   1.000
_cell.length_c   1.000
_cell.angle_alpha   90.00
_cell.angle_beta   90.00
_cell.angle_gamma   90.00
#
_symmetry.space_group_name_H-M   'P 1'
#
loop_
_entity.id
_entity.type
_entity.pdbx_description
1 polymer ?
#
loop_
_entity_poly.entity_id
_entity_poly.type
_entity_poly.pdbx_seq_one_letter_code
_entity_poly.pdbx_strand_id
1 'polypeptide(L)'
;MRHSLLFLFFFLFATPLFANCTPDEQVNFRSYNFRIENDYFNNEDSNYTSGVILSGVTHDFKGDVRNECLPVISRLHGSLLSFLDIGLFRKQEGYSKNIYFNGSQLMYTPVDDKTPTVVKDDRPYAGILSLAVGVNERHRNKFDNTQVLDTKELTFGVIGPASFARQTQNFAHDRFDIYRAQGWNNQLSNEPAVMLLIEKKIKSDLQQNTYTPGISKDLIRFYGLKLGNIETSLNVGLEGRYGLNIPNDFGSTPSYPGCDNTAPSSGSSEVCTDTGELMLPIPLGVHLFALAELKGVAYDFSLDGNIFTNNHHVHKKPITGVIAIGVNSLIPIAGNKNLKLSLTQYIQSKEFEEQKTADKYVSFTAGLDF
;
A
#
# COMPACT_ATOMS: atom_id res chain seq x y z
N MET A 1 12.45 -28.53 8.66
CA MET A 1 11.83 -27.25 9.02
C MET A 1 11.39 -26.50 7.75
N ARG A 2 10.60 -27.14 6.86
CA ARG A 2 10.27 -26.61 5.51
C ARG A 2 8.83 -26.08 5.36
N HIS A 3 8.02 -26.04 6.42
CA HIS A 3 6.59 -25.68 6.33
C HIS A 3 6.14 -24.57 7.29
N SER A 4 7.05 -23.89 8.00
CA SER A 4 6.66 -22.96 9.07
C SER A 4 6.39 -21.52 8.62
N LEU A 5 6.88 -21.06 7.46
CA LEU A 5 6.71 -19.67 7.05
C LEU A 5 5.32 -19.36 6.47
N LEU A 6 4.71 -20.34 5.75
CA LEU A 6 3.33 -20.16 5.27
C LEU A 6 2.30 -20.16 6.40
N PHE A 7 2.60 -20.80 7.53
CA PHE A 7 1.69 -20.91 8.68
C PHE A 7 1.58 -19.62 9.51
N LEU A 8 2.61 -18.75 9.50
CA LEU A 8 2.56 -17.52 10.31
C LEU A 8 1.57 -16.50 9.74
N PHE A 9 1.38 -16.47 8.41
CA PHE A 9 0.39 -15.59 7.77
C PHE A 9 -1.05 -16.07 7.97
N PHE A 10 -1.29 -17.36 8.12
CA PHE A 10 -2.65 -17.92 8.32
C PHE A 10 -3.23 -17.65 9.71
N PHE A 11 -2.41 -17.47 10.75
CA PHE A 11 -2.89 -17.21 12.12
C PHE A 11 -3.42 -15.78 12.32
N LEU A 12 -3.14 -14.84 11.42
CA LEU A 12 -3.69 -13.47 11.49
C LEU A 12 -5.18 -13.39 11.13
N PHE A 13 -5.74 -14.45 10.58
CA PHE A 13 -7.15 -14.54 10.17
C PHE A 13 -8.03 -15.35 11.15
N ALA A 14 -7.55 -15.60 12.38
CA ALA A 14 -8.37 -16.24 13.40
C ALA A 14 -9.67 -15.44 13.59
N THR A 15 -10.79 -16.15 13.60
CA THR A 15 -12.14 -15.61 13.79
C THR A 15 -12.17 -14.56 14.89
N PRO A 16 -12.70 -13.37 14.63
CA PRO A 16 -12.73 -12.31 15.63
C PRO A 16 -13.57 -12.74 16.84
N LEU A 17 -12.95 -12.79 18.02
CA LEU A 17 -13.66 -12.92 19.28
C LEU A 17 -14.33 -11.58 19.61
N PHE A 18 -15.54 -11.34 19.14
CA PHE A 18 -16.36 -10.19 19.48
C PHE A 18 -17.13 -10.46 20.78
N ALA A 19 -16.43 -10.45 21.91
CA ALA A 19 -17.01 -10.94 23.17
C ALA A 19 -18.23 -10.16 23.70
N ASN A 20 -18.43 -8.89 23.32
CA ASN A 20 -19.51 -8.05 23.86
C ASN A 20 -20.11 -7.09 22.83
N CYS A 21 -20.08 -7.43 21.54
CA CYS A 21 -20.61 -6.58 20.50
C CYS A 21 -21.91 -7.14 19.90
N THR A 22 -22.90 -6.30 19.71
CA THR A 22 -24.06 -6.69 18.93
C THR A 22 -23.69 -6.86 17.46
N PRO A 23 -24.39 -7.70 16.68
CA PRO A 23 -24.07 -7.89 15.26
C PRO A 23 -23.97 -6.58 14.46
N ASP A 24 -24.79 -5.58 14.79
CA ASP A 24 -24.81 -4.27 14.12
C ASP A 24 -23.62 -3.36 14.49
N GLU A 25 -22.94 -3.65 15.60
CA GLU A 25 -21.75 -2.90 16.04
C GLU A 25 -20.44 -3.52 15.53
N GLN A 26 -20.48 -4.73 14.98
CA GLN A 26 -19.29 -5.45 14.55
C GLN A 26 -18.77 -4.88 13.24
N VAL A 27 -17.51 -4.43 13.26
CA VAL A 27 -16.79 -4.03 12.07
C VAL A 27 -16.01 -5.22 11.53
N ASN A 28 -16.43 -5.76 10.39
CA ASN A 28 -15.79 -6.88 9.73
C ASN A 28 -14.90 -6.41 8.58
N PHE A 29 -14.02 -7.30 8.08
CA PHE A 29 -13.31 -7.05 6.84
C PHE A 29 -14.27 -7.13 5.66
N ARG A 30 -14.11 -6.21 4.72
CA ARG A 30 -14.84 -6.19 3.44
C ARG A 30 -14.00 -6.64 2.28
N SER A 31 -12.67 -6.49 2.37
CA SER A 31 -11.77 -6.90 1.29
C SER A 31 -10.44 -7.41 1.78
N TYR A 32 -9.88 -8.33 1.00
CA TYR A 32 -8.48 -8.74 1.08
C TYR A 32 -7.83 -8.60 -0.29
N ASN A 33 -6.59 -8.11 -0.29
CA ASN A 33 -5.83 -7.96 -1.52
C ASN A 33 -4.45 -8.62 -1.36
N PHE A 34 -3.99 -9.21 -2.44
CA PHE A 34 -2.66 -9.75 -2.60
C PHE A 34 -1.98 -9.05 -3.76
N ARG A 35 -0.78 -8.54 -3.53
CA ARG A 35 0.02 -7.85 -4.53
C ARG A 35 1.40 -8.49 -4.62
N ILE A 36 1.88 -8.62 -5.85
CA ILE A 36 3.27 -8.94 -6.16
C ILE A 36 3.82 -7.81 -7.01
N GLU A 37 5.00 -7.35 -6.65
CA GLU A 37 5.79 -6.37 -7.38
C GLU A 37 7.12 -7.01 -7.77
N ASN A 38 7.55 -6.82 -9.02
CA ASN A 38 8.79 -7.42 -9.48
C ASN A 38 9.34 -6.68 -10.71
N ASP A 39 10.66 -6.54 -10.78
CA ASP A 39 11.39 -5.92 -11.87
C ASP A 39 11.74 -6.89 -13.01
N TYR A 40 11.73 -8.20 -12.76
CA TYR A 40 12.06 -9.25 -13.73
C TYR A 40 11.29 -9.14 -15.06
N PHE A 41 10.03 -8.67 -15.01
CA PHE A 41 9.23 -8.43 -16.22
C PHE A 41 9.83 -7.35 -17.14
N ASN A 42 10.77 -6.55 -16.66
CA ASN A 42 11.54 -5.57 -17.42
C ASN A 42 12.93 -6.08 -17.80
N ASN A 43 13.23 -7.39 -17.60
CA ASN A 43 14.55 -8.02 -17.75
C ASN A 43 15.61 -7.40 -16.82
N GLU A 44 15.19 -6.95 -15.66
CA GLU A 44 16.05 -6.44 -14.58
C GLU A 44 15.85 -7.36 -13.35
N ASP A 45 16.83 -7.44 -12.47
CA ASP A 45 16.74 -8.09 -11.14
C ASP A 45 17.64 -7.27 -10.20
N SER A 46 17.22 -6.00 -10.01
CA SER A 46 18.07 -5.03 -9.32
C SER A 46 17.27 -3.83 -8.81
N ASN A 47 17.84 -3.09 -7.91
CA ASN A 47 17.25 -1.93 -7.27
C ASN A 47 16.04 -2.34 -6.41
N TYR A 48 14.83 -2.00 -6.77
CA TYR A 48 13.64 -2.56 -6.14
C TYR A 48 13.29 -3.89 -6.82
N THR A 49 13.85 -4.96 -6.30
CA THR A 49 13.79 -6.28 -6.94
C THR A 49 12.41 -6.92 -6.83
N SER A 50 11.82 -6.92 -5.63
CA SER A 50 10.52 -7.55 -5.43
C SER A 50 9.83 -7.10 -4.15
N GLY A 51 8.51 -7.12 -4.18
CA GLY A 51 7.62 -6.97 -3.03
C GLY A 51 6.48 -7.97 -3.05
N VAL A 52 6.15 -8.49 -1.86
CA VAL A 52 4.95 -9.29 -1.63
C VAL A 52 4.14 -8.62 -0.55
N ILE A 53 2.90 -8.28 -0.86
CA ILE A 53 2.03 -7.52 0.02
C ILE A 53 0.69 -8.25 0.20
N LEU A 54 0.21 -8.31 1.43
CA LEU A 54 -1.12 -8.79 1.79
C LEU A 54 -1.81 -7.73 2.61
N SER A 55 -2.96 -7.27 2.16
CA SER A 55 -3.76 -6.27 2.87
C SER A 55 -5.17 -6.73 3.17
N GLY A 56 -5.76 -6.18 4.22
CA GLY A 56 -7.16 -6.34 4.55
C GLY A 56 -7.76 -5.01 4.99
N VAL A 57 -8.97 -4.74 4.53
CA VAL A 57 -9.69 -3.48 4.78
C VAL A 57 -11.05 -3.79 5.40
N THR A 58 -11.41 -3.09 6.47
CA THR A 58 -12.72 -3.24 7.11
C THR A 58 -13.82 -2.58 6.28
N HIS A 59 -15.07 -2.95 6.57
CA HIS A 59 -16.22 -2.14 6.15
C HIS A 59 -16.09 -0.71 6.65
N ASP A 60 -16.70 0.21 5.91
CA ASP A 60 -16.77 1.62 6.29
C ASP A 60 -17.76 1.79 7.45
N PHE A 61 -17.40 2.61 8.42
CA PHE A 61 -18.23 2.92 9.57
C PHE A 61 -18.21 4.42 9.87
N LYS A 62 -19.23 4.88 10.59
CA LYS A 62 -19.35 6.27 11.04
C LYS A 62 -19.22 6.37 12.56
N GLY A 63 -18.65 7.46 13.03
CA GLY A 63 -18.49 7.69 14.47
C GLY A 63 -17.38 6.88 15.13
N ASP A 64 -17.46 6.75 16.45
CA ASP A 64 -16.50 6.01 17.26
C ASP A 64 -17.06 4.58 17.48
N VAL A 65 -16.25 3.59 17.12
CA VAL A 65 -16.55 2.16 17.35
C VAL A 65 -15.76 1.69 18.55
N ARG A 66 -16.41 0.94 19.45
CA ARG A 66 -15.74 0.32 20.59
C ARG A 66 -14.62 -0.61 20.10
N ASN A 67 -13.45 -0.53 20.71
CA ASN A 67 -12.27 -1.29 20.28
C ASN A 67 -12.52 -2.82 20.23
N GLU A 68 -13.36 -3.32 21.14
CA GLU A 68 -13.77 -4.73 21.19
C GLU A 68 -14.64 -5.17 20.01
N CYS A 69 -15.27 -4.22 19.28
CA CYS A 69 -16.08 -4.46 18.09
C CYS A 69 -15.28 -4.40 16.79
N LEU A 70 -13.98 -4.13 16.88
CA LEU A 70 -13.05 -4.16 15.76
C LEU A 70 -12.42 -5.56 15.62
N PRO A 71 -11.99 -5.95 14.40
CA PRO A 71 -11.14 -7.12 14.21
C PRO A 71 -9.89 -7.05 15.09
N VAL A 72 -9.41 -8.20 15.58
CA VAL A 72 -8.31 -8.26 16.56
C VAL A 72 -7.09 -7.45 16.11
N ILE A 73 -6.67 -7.59 14.85
CA ILE A 73 -5.54 -6.85 14.30
C ILE A 73 -5.79 -5.32 14.27
N SER A 74 -7.04 -4.91 14.04
CA SER A 74 -7.44 -3.50 13.99
C SER A 74 -7.52 -2.86 15.38
N ARG A 75 -7.58 -3.66 16.46
CA ARG A 75 -7.58 -3.15 17.85
C ARG A 75 -6.27 -2.49 18.23
N LEU A 76 -5.17 -2.85 17.57
CA LEU A 76 -3.88 -2.17 17.73
C LEU A 76 -3.98 -0.68 17.36
N HIS A 77 -4.89 -0.32 16.45
CA HIS A 77 -5.19 1.05 16.08
C HIS A 77 -5.64 1.91 17.27
N GLY A 78 -6.63 1.45 18.04
CA GLY A 78 -7.22 2.25 19.14
C GLY A 78 -6.19 2.64 20.21
N SER A 79 -5.20 1.79 20.47
CA SER A 79 -4.17 2.02 21.48
C SER A 79 -2.99 2.85 20.95
N LEU A 80 -2.64 2.71 19.66
CA LEU A 80 -1.42 3.29 19.09
C LEU A 80 -1.67 4.57 18.30
N LEU A 81 -2.83 4.71 17.66
CA LEU A 81 -3.14 5.89 16.84
C LEU A 81 -4.01 6.92 17.56
N SER A 82 -4.63 6.57 18.70
CA SER A 82 -5.41 7.53 19.48
C SER A 82 -4.55 8.69 20.01
N PHE A 83 -3.25 8.47 20.28
CA PHE A 83 -2.34 9.56 20.66
C PHE A 83 -2.01 10.50 19.49
N LEU A 84 -2.16 10.04 18.24
CA LEU A 84 -1.98 10.85 17.01
C LEU A 84 -3.22 11.69 16.68
N ASP A 85 -4.32 11.54 17.40
CA ASP A 85 -5.52 12.38 17.30
C ASP A 85 -5.29 13.79 17.88
N ILE A 86 -4.02 14.21 17.96
CA ILE A 86 -3.58 15.54 18.37
C ILE A 86 -3.99 16.55 17.31
N GLY A 87 -5.28 16.91 17.29
CA GLY A 87 -5.79 18.17 16.73
C GLY A 87 -5.47 18.55 15.27
N LEU A 88 -4.64 17.76 14.55
CA LEU A 88 -4.28 18.01 13.16
C LEU A 88 -5.44 17.70 12.19
N PHE A 89 -6.39 16.90 12.61
CA PHE A 89 -7.56 16.52 11.83
C PHE A 89 -8.81 16.85 12.65
N ARG A 90 -9.46 17.94 12.28
CA ARG A 90 -10.67 18.39 12.92
C ARG A 90 -11.79 17.39 12.63
N LYS A 91 -12.38 16.78 13.68
CA LYS A 91 -13.59 15.96 13.55
C LYS A 91 -14.64 16.75 12.75
N GLN A 92 -14.91 16.32 11.52
CA GLN A 92 -15.98 16.90 10.71
C GLN A 92 -17.21 15.98 10.81
N GLU A 93 -18.39 16.57 10.94
CA GLU A 93 -19.63 15.80 10.91
C GLU A 93 -19.81 15.14 9.53
N GLY A 94 -20.21 13.86 9.52
CA GLY A 94 -20.54 13.14 8.29
C GLY A 94 -19.35 12.44 7.60
N TYR A 95 -18.24 12.18 8.31
CA TYR A 95 -17.14 11.38 7.77
C TYR A 95 -17.41 9.87 7.85
N SER A 96 -16.86 9.13 6.91
CA SER A 96 -16.79 7.66 6.91
C SER A 96 -15.35 7.23 7.15
N LYS A 97 -15.16 6.21 7.98
CA LYS A 97 -13.84 5.66 8.33
C LYS A 97 -13.75 4.20 7.91
N ASN A 98 -12.56 3.74 7.62
CA ASN A 98 -12.21 2.34 7.69
C ASN A 98 -10.82 2.15 8.29
N ILE A 99 -10.57 0.93 8.74
CA ILE A 99 -9.28 0.50 9.26
C ILE A 99 -8.73 -0.55 8.32
N TYR A 100 -7.43 -0.49 8.05
CA TYR A 100 -6.76 -1.48 7.25
C TYR A 100 -5.48 -1.97 7.92
N PHE A 101 -5.05 -3.15 7.52
CA PHE A 101 -3.71 -3.63 7.78
C PHE A 101 -2.99 -3.95 6.47
N ASN A 102 -1.66 -3.90 6.51
CA ASN A 102 -0.82 -4.16 5.38
C ASN A 102 0.44 -4.91 5.84
N GLY A 103 0.54 -6.21 5.50
CA GLY A 103 1.74 -7.00 5.74
C GLY A 103 2.58 -7.03 4.48
N SER A 104 3.84 -6.64 4.56
CA SER A 104 4.70 -6.58 3.38
C SER A 104 6.10 -7.13 3.63
N GLN A 105 6.67 -7.74 2.60
CA GLN A 105 8.08 -8.06 2.52
C GLN A 105 8.63 -7.42 1.24
N LEU A 106 9.62 -6.54 1.41
CA LEU A 106 10.28 -5.86 0.29
C LEU A 106 11.75 -6.25 0.28
N MET A 107 12.33 -6.30 -0.91
CA MET A 107 13.72 -6.64 -1.10
C MET A 107 14.37 -5.78 -2.18
N TYR A 108 15.61 -5.41 -1.91
CA TYR A 108 16.45 -4.55 -2.74
C TYR A 108 17.80 -5.24 -2.97
N THR A 109 18.27 -5.24 -4.19
CA THR A 109 19.56 -5.80 -4.57
C THR A 109 20.34 -4.83 -5.45
N PRO A 110 21.67 -4.83 -5.40
CA PRO A 110 22.48 -4.09 -6.37
C PRO A 110 22.31 -4.67 -7.78
N VAL A 111 22.65 -3.87 -8.79
CA VAL A 111 22.66 -4.30 -10.20
C VAL A 111 23.64 -5.45 -10.44
N ASP A 112 24.80 -5.42 -9.77
CA ASP A 112 25.73 -6.54 -9.76
C ASP A 112 25.38 -7.53 -8.62
N ASP A 113 24.45 -8.41 -8.90
CA ASP A 113 24.00 -9.46 -8.00
C ASP A 113 24.92 -10.70 -7.98
N LYS A 114 25.93 -10.76 -8.88
CA LYS A 114 26.90 -11.86 -9.01
C LYS A 114 28.09 -11.71 -8.10
N THR A 115 28.44 -10.49 -7.72
CA THR A 115 29.56 -10.21 -6.83
C THR A 115 29.21 -10.60 -5.38
N PRO A 116 29.97 -11.51 -4.72
CA PRO A 116 29.67 -11.97 -3.37
C PRO A 116 30.09 -10.97 -2.27
N THR A 117 30.79 -9.89 -2.62
CA THR A 117 31.24 -8.84 -1.71
C THR A 117 30.45 -7.56 -1.92
N VAL A 118 30.67 -6.56 -1.07
CA VAL A 118 30.01 -5.24 -1.19
C VAL A 118 30.36 -4.59 -2.51
N VAL A 119 29.35 -4.19 -3.27
CA VAL A 119 29.48 -3.35 -4.49
C VAL A 119 29.41 -1.89 -4.05
N LYS A 120 30.56 -1.20 -4.04
CA LYS A 120 30.71 0.12 -3.39
C LYS A 120 29.85 1.22 -4.02
N ASP A 121 29.70 1.17 -5.33
CA ASP A 121 28.99 2.22 -6.11
C ASP A 121 27.54 1.82 -6.44
N ASP A 122 26.97 0.90 -5.63
CA ASP A 122 25.61 0.43 -5.80
C ASP A 122 24.91 0.25 -4.45
N ARG A 123 23.57 0.20 -4.46
CA ARG A 123 22.80 0.05 -3.23
C ARG A 123 23.15 -1.20 -2.45
N PRO A 124 23.01 -1.20 -1.13
CA PRO A 124 23.17 -2.41 -0.35
C PRO A 124 22.07 -3.45 -0.66
N TYR A 125 22.42 -4.73 -0.45
CA TYR A 125 21.34 -5.73 -0.24
C TYR A 125 20.55 -5.34 0.99
N ALA A 126 19.24 -5.25 0.84
CA ALA A 126 18.36 -4.90 1.94
C ALA A 126 17.03 -5.64 1.84
N GLY A 127 16.52 -6.08 2.98
CA GLY A 127 15.20 -6.63 3.09
C GLY A 127 14.47 -6.02 4.29
N ILE A 128 13.17 -5.87 4.17
CA ILE A 128 12.30 -5.48 5.26
C ILE A 128 11.07 -6.40 5.28
N LEU A 129 10.69 -6.85 6.47
CA LEU A 129 9.40 -7.48 6.75
C LEU A 129 8.63 -6.57 7.68
N SER A 130 7.44 -6.14 7.29
CA SER A 130 6.68 -5.15 8.04
C SER A 130 5.20 -5.47 8.14
N LEU A 131 4.57 -4.90 9.17
CA LEU A 131 3.14 -4.84 9.37
C LEU A 131 2.74 -3.39 9.61
N ALA A 132 1.82 -2.89 8.82
CA ALA A 132 1.21 -1.58 9.00
C ALA A 132 -0.25 -1.69 9.44
N VAL A 133 -0.68 -0.75 10.26
CA VAL A 133 -2.08 -0.55 10.62
C VAL A 133 -2.42 0.91 10.37
N GLY A 134 -3.47 1.15 9.59
CA GLY A 134 -3.85 2.49 9.19
C GLY A 134 -5.34 2.75 9.30
N VAL A 135 -5.68 4.04 9.32
CA VAL A 135 -7.03 4.56 9.29
C VAL A 135 -7.17 5.51 8.13
N ASN A 136 -8.23 5.33 7.39
CA ASN A 136 -8.71 6.25 6.39
C ASN A 136 -9.97 6.98 6.89
N GLU A 137 -9.98 8.28 6.75
CA GLU A 137 -11.13 9.14 7.06
C GLU A 137 -11.56 9.88 5.78
N ARG A 138 -12.76 9.57 5.29
CA ARG A 138 -13.33 10.19 4.11
C ARG A 138 -14.37 11.22 4.49
N HIS A 139 -14.30 12.40 3.91
CA HIS A 139 -15.28 13.47 4.10
C HIS A 139 -15.41 14.33 2.84
N ARG A 140 -16.38 15.25 2.83
CA ARG A 140 -16.52 16.28 1.80
C ARG A 140 -16.11 17.63 2.35
N ASN A 141 -15.35 18.37 1.55
CA ASN A 141 -15.04 19.76 1.86
C ASN A 141 -16.33 20.61 1.74
N LYS A 142 -16.66 21.34 2.79
CA LYS A 142 -17.89 22.15 2.86
C LYS A 142 -17.91 23.35 1.90
N PHE A 143 -16.73 23.80 1.40
CA PHE A 143 -16.63 24.99 0.57
C PHE A 143 -16.78 24.68 -0.93
N ASP A 144 -16.16 23.62 -1.41
CA ASP A 144 -16.09 23.29 -2.84
C ASP A 144 -16.67 21.89 -3.15
N ASN A 145 -17.22 21.21 -2.15
CA ASN A 145 -17.80 19.87 -2.24
C ASN A 145 -16.84 18.77 -2.77
N THR A 146 -15.53 19.05 -2.80
CA THR A 146 -14.54 18.04 -3.17
C THR A 146 -14.51 16.90 -2.15
N GLN A 147 -14.25 15.69 -2.61
CA GLN A 147 -14.04 14.53 -1.72
C GLN A 147 -12.61 14.54 -1.20
N VAL A 148 -12.46 14.34 0.09
CA VAL A 148 -11.16 14.32 0.78
C VAL A 148 -11.00 13.01 1.52
N LEU A 149 -9.81 12.41 1.43
CA LEU A 149 -9.36 11.28 2.22
C LEU A 149 -8.15 11.71 3.03
N ASP A 150 -8.23 11.54 4.34
CA ASP A 150 -7.12 11.65 5.26
C ASP A 150 -6.69 10.25 5.71
N THR A 151 -5.42 9.92 5.51
CA THR A 151 -4.83 8.62 5.88
C THR A 151 -3.76 8.82 6.95
N LYS A 152 -3.81 7.98 7.98
CA LYS A 152 -2.76 7.83 8.99
C LYS A 152 -2.39 6.35 9.08
N GLU A 153 -1.11 6.04 8.99
CA GLU A 153 -0.62 4.66 9.07
C GLU A 153 0.60 4.60 9.98
N LEU A 154 0.67 3.57 10.80
CA LEU A 154 1.83 3.24 11.61
C LEU A 154 2.34 1.86 11.18
N THR A 155 3.60 1.83 10.74
CA THR A 155 4.29 0.63 10.29
C THR A 155 5.33 0.21 11.32
N PHE A 156 5.36 -1.09 11.61
CA PHE A 156 6.38 -1.76 12.42
C PHE A 156 7.00 -2.88 11.60
N GLY A 157 8.28 -3.12 11.79
CA GLY A 157 8.94 -4.19 11.06
C GLY A 157 10.34 -4.48 11.54
N VAL A 158 11.05 -5.24 10.71
CA VAL A 158 12.46 -5.55 10.88
C VAL A 158 13.17 -5.47 9.54
N ILE A 159 14.26 -4.71 9.51
CA ILE A 159 15.20 -4.62 8.41
C ILE A 159 16.26 -5.70 8.59
N GLY A 160 16.85 -6.19 7.50
CA GLY A 160 18.00 -7.08 7.50
C GLY A 160 17.66 -8.58 7.44
N PRO A 161 18.55 -9.49 7.87
CA PRO A 161 18.39 -10.94 7.75
C PRO A 161 17.08 -11.49 8.34
N ALA A 162 16.57 -10.90 9.41
CA ALA A 162 15.31 -11.30 10.04
C ALA A 162 14.06 -10.98 9.19
N SER A 163 14.20 -10.22 8.12
CA SER A 163 13.14 -10.01 7.11
C SER A 163 12.92 -11.23 6.23
N PHE A 164 13.83 -12.20 6.21
CA PHE A 164 13.83 -13.39 5.36
C PHE A 164 13.86 -13.09 3.84
N ALA A 165 14.22 -11.88 3.42
CA ALA A 165 14.25 -11.48 2.02
C ALA A 165 15.14 -12.41 1.16
N ARG A 166 16.38 -12.73 1.62
CA ARG A 166 17.26 -13.70 0.98
C ARG A 166 16.59 -15.06 0.74
N GLN A 167 15.88 -15.57 1.75
CA GLN A 167 15.24 -16.88 1.67
C GLN A 167 14.11 -16.88 0.68
N THR A 168 13.33 -15.80 0.64
CA THR A 168 12.22 -15.63 -0.31
C THR A 168 12.73 -15.51 -1.74
N GLN A 169 13.77 -14.67 -2.00
CA GLN A 169 14.35 -14.55 -3.32
C GLN A 169 14.95 -15.88 -3.79
N ASN A 170 15.75 -16.55 -2.95
CA ASN A 170 16.33 -17.84 -3.31
C ASN A 170 15.26 -18.90 -3.60
N PHE A 171 14.15 -18.92 -2.87
CA PHE A 171 13.03 -19.82 -3.13
C PHE A 171 12.39 -19.54 -4.50
N ALA A 172 12.17 -18.27 -4.84
CA ALA A 172 11.64 -17.89 -6.15
C ALA A 172 12.61 -18.25 -7.29
N HIS A 173 13.89 -17.92 -7.14
CA HIS A 173 14.92 -18.22 -8.14
C HIS A 173 15.07 -19.73 -8.39
N ASP A 174 15.04 -20.55 -7.33
CA ASP A 174 15.04 -22.02 -7.45
C ASP A 174 13.79 -22.56 -8.16
N ARG A 175 12.63 -21.92 -7.91
CA ARG A 175 11.37 -22.38 -8.51
C ARG A 175 11.28 -22.08 -9.99
N PHE A 176 11.90 -20.99 -10.43
CA PHE A 176 11.85 -20.50 -11.82
C PHE A 176 13.16 -20.72 -12.57
N ASP A 177 14.12 -21.45 -11.98
CA ASP A 177 15.44 -21.75 -12.56
C ASP A 177 16.25 -20.48 -12.90
N ILE A 178 16.16 -19.47 -12.01
CA ILE A 178 16.87 -18.19 -12.09
C ILE A 178 18.14 -18.28 -11.24
N TYR A 179 19.22 -17.60 -11.68
CA TYR A 179 20.46 -17.50 -10.94
C TYR A 179 20.26 -16.84 -9.57
N ARG A 180 20.85 -17.39 -8.51
CA ARG A 180 20.76 -16.81 -7.16
C ARG A 180 21.72 -15.66 -6.96
N ALA A 181 21.25 -14.55 -6.44
CA ALA A 181 22.08 -13.42 -6.04
C ALA A 181 23.10 -13.82 -4.95
N GLN A 182 24.37 -13.44 -5.12
CA GLN A 182 25.48 -13.96 -4.30
C GLN A 182 25.83 -13.06 -3.09
N GLY A 183 25.46 -11.78 -3.13
CA GLY A 183 25.90 -10.78 -2.16
C GLY A 183 25.09 -10.67 -0.87
N TRP A 184 24.05 -11.48 -0.66
CA TRP A 184 23.18 -11.42 0.52
C TRP A 184 23.89 -11.56 1.89
N ASN A 185 25.13 -12.05 1.93
CA ASN A 185 25.92 -12.08 3.17
C ASN A 185 26.33 -10.67 3.63
N ASN A 186 26.28 -9.68 2.73
CA ASN A 186 26.62 -8.28 3.00
C ASN A 186 25.39 -7.38 3.12
N GLN A 187 24.18 -7.97 3.32
CA GLN A 187 22.98 -7.19 3.50
C GLN A 187 23.00 -6.33 4.75
N LEU A 188 22.15 -5.33 4.81
CA LEU A 188 21.95 -4.51 6.00
C LEU A 188 21.72 -5.37 7.25
N SER A 189 22.19 -4.90 8.39
CA SER A 189 22.03 -5.58 9.68
C SER A 189 20.59 -5.60 10.16
N ASN A 190 20.28 -6.49 11.10
CA ASN A 190 18.96 -6.47 11.74
C ASN A 190 18.74 -5.16 12.53
N GLU A 191 17.65 -4.50 12.22
CA GLU A 191 17.24 -3.27 12.88
C GLU A 191 15.71 -3.24 13.02
N PRO A 192 15.14 -2.89 14.19
CA PRO A 192 13.71 -2.62 14.31
C PRO A 192 13.31 -1.47 13.40
N ALA A 193 12.20 -1.61 12.71
CA ALA A 193 11.68 -0.62 11.75
C ALA A 193 10.39 -0.01 12.27
N VAL A 194 10.29 1.32 12.23
CA VAL A 194 9.08 2.07 12.57
C VAL A 194 8.90 3.22 11.60
N MET A 195 7.69 3.43 11.10
CA MET A 195 7.36 4.57 10.24
C MET A 195 5.93 5.04 10.49
N LEU A 196 5.74 6.34 10.54
CA LEU A 196 4.46 7.02 10.52
C LEU A 196 4.24 7.61 9.13
N LEU A 197 3.08 7.31 8.50
CA LEU A 197 2.59 7.95 7.29
C LEU A 197 1.40 8.84 7.63
N ILE A 198 1.38 10.03 7.07
CA ILE A 198 0.24 10.94 7.04
C ILE A 198 0.06 11.38 5.61
N GLU A 199 -1.10 11.09 5.01
CA GLU A 199 -1.39 11.44 3.62
C GLU A 199 -2.77 12.06 3.48
N LYS A 200 -2.89 13.03 2.60
CA LYS A 200 -4.17 13.61 2.18
C LYS A 200 -4.36 13.44 0.68
N LYS A 201 -5.53 12.90 0.29
CA LYS A 201 -5.97 12.82 -1.10
C LYS A 201 -7.19 13.70 -1.31
N ILE A 202 -7.23 14.42 -2.42
CA ILE A 202 -8.32 15.30 -2.81
C ILE A 202 -8.78 14.89 -4.19
N LYS A 203 -10.02 14.43 -4.27
CA LYS A 203 -10.63 14.00 -5.51
C LYS A 203 -11.56 15.06 -6.04
N SER A 204 -11.28 15.54 -7.25
CA SER A 204 -12.16 16.45 -7.98
C SER A 204 -13.14 15.62 -8.79
N ASP A 205 -14.41 15.69 -8.44
CA ASP A 205 -15.48 15.13 -9.26
C ASP A 205 -15.61 16.00 -10.52
N LEU A 206 -15.04 15.53 -11.61
CA LEU A 206 -15.20 16.19 -12.92
C LEU A 206 -16.60 15.96 -13.52
N GLN A 207 -17.41 15.12 -12.88
CA GLN A 207 -18.82 14.91 -13.15
C GLN A 207 -19.60 14.89 -11.83
N GLN A 208 -20.71 15.59 -11.79
CA GLN A 208 -21.54 15.74 -10.60
C GLN A 208 -22.06 14.41 -10.06
N ASN A 209 -21.74 14.15 -8.81
CA ASN A 209 -22.44 13.44 -7.72
C ASN A 209 -23.36 12.22 -7.98
N THR A 210 -23.45 11.68 -9.18
CA THR A 210 -24.27 10.50 -9.45
C THR A 210 -23.37 9.42 -10.06
N TYR A 211 -23.30 8.24 -9.43
CA TYR A 211 -22.80 7.05 -10.09
C TYR A 211 -23.70 6.80 -11.31
N THR A 212 -23.32 7.32 -12.45
CA THR A 212 -23.94 6.98 -13.72
C THR A 212 -23.13 5.84 -14.32
N PRO A 213 -23.73 4.64 -14.51
CA PRO A 213 -23.07 3.58 -15.25
C PRO A 213 -22.61 4.11 -16.60
N GLY A 214 -21.34 3.90 -16.93
CA GLY A 214 -20.79 4.36 -18.19
C GLY A 214 -19.35 4.81 -18.11
N ILE A 215 -18.88 5.44 -19.17
CA ILE A 215 -17.52 5.98 -19.25
C ILE A 215 -17.43 7.26 -18.42
N SER A 216 -16.46 7.29 -17.53
CA SER A 216 -16.17 8.41 -16.63
C SER A 216 -14.70 8.73 -16.54
N LYS A 217 -14.36 9.85 -15.91
CA LYS A 217 -13.00 10.26 -15.60
C LYS A 217 -12.96 10.99 -14.27
N ASP A 218 -11.85 10.87 -13.56
CA ASP A 218 -11.58 11.67 -12.38
C ASP A 218 -10.10 12.04 -12.26
N LEU A 219 -9.82 12.95 -11.33
CA LEU A 219 -8.48 13.40 -10.99
C LEU A 219 -8.32 13.45 -9.48
N ILE A 220 -7.30 12.78 -8.99
CA ILE A 220 -6.95 12.70 -7.57
C ILE A 220 -5.60 13.37 -7.39
N ARG A 221 -5.53 14.36 -6.51
CA ARG A 221 -4.30 15.01 -6.07
C ARG A 221 -3.97 14.53 -4.68
N PHE A 222 -2.70 14.31 -4.38
CA PHE A 222 -2.29 13.85 -3.07
C PHE A 222 -0.99 14.49 -2.62
N TYR A 223 -0.81 14.55 -1.32
CA TYR A 223 0.44 14.92 -0.67
C TYR A 223 0.53 14.26 0.69
N GLY A 224 1.75 14.01 1.13
CA GLY A 224 1.97 13.27 2.37
C GLY A 224 3.34 13.48 2.98
N LEU A 225 3.48 12.91 4.16
CA LEU A 225 4.69 12.92 4.97
C LEU A 225 4.90 11.51 5.51
N LYS A 226 6.12 10.99 5.37
CA LYS A 226 6.60 9.79 6.06
C LYS A 226 7.67 10.18 7.06
N LEU A 227 7.63 9.61 8.26
CA LEU A 227 8.58 9.84 9.34
C LEU A 227 8.98 8.52 9.99
N GLY A 228 10.24 8.15 9.90
CA GLY A 228 10.73 6.92 10.52
C GLY A 228 12.06 6.45 9.96
N ASN A 229 12.51 5.29 10.44
CA ASN A 229 13.74 4.65 9.97
C ASN A 229 13.51 3.65 8.81
N ILE A 230 12.33 3.63 8.21
CA ILE A 230 12.10 3.00 6.92
C ILE A 230 12.31 4.05 5.83
N GLU A 231 11.54 5.14 5.89
CA GLU A 231 11.64 6.28 5.00
C GLU A 231 11.27 7.55 5.77
N THR A 232 12.00 8.64 5.54
CA THR A 232 11.59 9.99 5.94
C THR A 232 11.56 10.86 4.71
N SER A 233 10.34 11.26 4.30
CA SER A 233 10.11 11.96 3.04
C SER A 233 8.86 12.81 3.05
N LEU A 234 8.80 13.75 2.11
CA LEU A 234 7.59 14.47 1.70
C LEU A 234 7.24 14.07 0.26
N ASN A 235 5.96 13.91 -0.02
CA ASN A 235 5.51 13.60 -1.38
C ASN A 235 4.35 14.49 -1.83
N VAL A 236 4.26 14.68 -3.13
CA VAL A 236 3.14 15.33 -3.81
C VAL A 236 2.93 14.66 -5.16
N GLY A 237 1.68 14.43 -5.52
CA GLY A 237 1.40 13.78 -6.81
C GLY A 237 -0.05 13.94 -7.25
N LEU A 238 -0.31 13.33 -8.38
CA LEU A 238 -1.62 13.29 -9.01
C LEU A 238 -1.84 11.96 -9.74
N GLU A 239 -3.09 11.50 -9.77
CA GLU A 239 -3.54 10.36 -10.54
C GLU A 239 -4.76 10.74 -11.35
N GLY A 240 -4.71 10.52 -12.67
CA GLY A 240 -5.85 10.63 -13.57
C GLY A 240 -6.37 9.26 -13.95
N ARG A 241 -7.70 9.08 -13.95
CA ARG A 241 -8.37 7.83 -14.34
C ARG A 241 -9.38 8.08 -15.44
N TYR A 242 -9.51 7.10 -16.36
CA TYR A 242 -10.48 7.13 -17.44
C TYR A 242 -10.95 5.71 -17.78
N GLY A 243 -12.25 5.50 -17.83
CA GLY A 243 -12.80 4.18 -18.18
C GLY A 243 -14.26 3.98 -17.85
N LEU A 244 -14.65 2.72 -17.90
CA LEU A 244 -16.02 2.26 -17.63
C LEU A 244 -16.18 2.00 -16.13
N ASN A 245 -17.24 2.57 -15.54
CA ASN A 245 -17.65 2.33 -14.16
C ASN A 245 -16.49 2.46 -13.15
N ILE A 246 -15.78 3.58 -13.19
CA ILE A 246 -14.68 3.87 -12.25
C ILE A 246 -15.24 3.87 -10.81
N PRO A 247 -14.68 3.07 -9.89
CA PRO A 247 -15.15 3.06 -8.51
C PRO A 247 -14.94 4.43 -7.83
N ASN A 248 -15.87 4.80 -6.98
CA ASN A 248 -15.79 6.05 -6.24
C ASN A 248 -14.87 5.91 -5.00
N ASP A 249 -13.62 5.58 -5.24
CA ASP A 249 -12.52 5.49 -4.27
C ASP A 249 -11.48 6.60 -4.49
N PHE A 250 -10.30 6.48 -3.89
CA PHE A 250 -9.23 7.49 -3.93
C PHE A 250 -7.94 6.98 -4.56
N GLY A 251 -8.04 6.31 -5.69
CA GLY A 251 -6.90 5.91 -6.50
C GLY A 251 -6.88 4.43 -6.84
N SER A 252 -6.12 4.10 -7.86
CA SER A 252 -6.02 2.76 -8.43
C SER A 252 -4.88 1.97 -7.81
N THR A 253 -3.81 2.66 -7.45
CA THR A 253 -2.60 2.05 -6.87
C THR A 253 -1.89 3.07 -5.99
N PRO A 254 -1.16 2.66 -4.95
CA PRO A 254 -0.25 3.55 -4.23
C PRO A 254 0.96 3.89 -5.08
N SER A 255 1.56 5.03 -4.80
CA SER A 255 2.71 5.56 -5.51
C SER A 255 4.05 4.97 -5.04
N TYR A 256 4.05 4.17 -4.00
CA TYR A 256 5.28 3.63 -3.41
C TYR A 256 5.17 2.13 -3.13
N PRO A 257 6.31 1.40 -3.15
CA PRO A 257 6.35 -0.04 -2.90
C PRO A 257 5.79 -0.43 -1.53
N GLY A 258 5.23 -1.62 -1.44
CA GLY A 258 4.82 -2.20 -0.17
C GLY A 258 3.48 -1.75 0.39
N CYS A 259 2.74 -0.91 -0.32
CA CYS A 259 1.42 -0.44 0.08
C CYS A 259 0.32 -0.88 -0.87
N ASP A 260 -0.93 -0.79 -0.42
CA ASP A 260 -2.11 -1.09 -1.23
C ASP A 260 -3.15 0.05 -1.14
N ASN A 261 -4.04 0.13 -2.13
CA ASN A 261 -5.14 1.08 -2.08
C ASN A 261 -6.24 0.57 -1.16
N THR A 262 -6.32 1.15 0.02
CA THR A 262 -7.24 0.78 1.09
C THR A 262 -8.35 1.80 1.29
N ALA A 263 -8.41 2.83 0.42
CA ALA A 263 -9.37 3.91 0.57
C ALA A 263 -10.81 3.40 0.61
N PRO A 264 -11.67 4.00 1.46
CA PRO A 264 -13.09 3.70 1.46
C PRO A 264 -13.67 3.91 0.08
N SER A 265 -14.30 2.88 -0.50
CA SER A 265 -15.06 3.04 -1.72
C SER A 265 -16.53 3.18 -1.39
N SER A 266 -17.19 4.19 -1.92
CA SER A 266 -18.66 4.30 -1.81
C SER A 266 -19.40 3.37 -2.78
N GLY A 267 -18.70 2.44 -3.41
CA GLY A 267 -19.22 1.60 -4.47
C GLY A 267 -19.38 0.12 -4.12
N SER A 268 -18.88 -0.33 -2.98
CA SER A 268 -19.17 -1.67 -2.52
C SER A 268 -20.56 -1.69 -1.87
N SER A 269 -21.54 -2.15 -2.58
CA SER A 269 -22.89 -2.55 -2.15
C SER A 269 -23.78 -1.54 -1.40
N GLU A 270 -23.33 -0.36 -1.04
CA GLU A 270 -24.18 0.70 -0.53
C GLU A 270 -24.17 1.89 -1.51
N VAL A 271 -24.92 1.77 -2.58
CA VAL A 271 -25.64 2.94 -3.09
C VAL A 271 -26.70 3.24 -2.04
N CYS A 272 -26.27 3.83 -0.93
CA CYS A 272 -27.21 4.50 -0.05
C CYS A 272 -27.72 5.73 -0.83
N THR A 273 -28.72 5.52 -1.64
CA THR A 273 -29.68 6.58 -1.86
C THR A 273 -30.37 6.78 -0.50
N ASP A 274 -30.53 8.04 -0.07
CA ASP A 274 -31.33 8.40 1.10
C ASP A 274 -32.79 7.90 1.00
N THR A 275 -33.15 7.11 0.00
CA THR A 275 -34.46 6.63 -0.37
C THR A 275 -34.70 5.13 -0.24
N GLY A 276 -33.71 4.34 0.26
CA GLY A 276 -33.96 2.91 0.54
C GLY A 276 -34.17 2.02 -0.70
N GLU A 277 -33.77 2.43 -1.88
CA GLU A 277 -33.96 1.68 -3.12
C GLU A 277 -32.92 0.60 -3.35
N LEU A 278 -33.35 -0.51 -3.96
CA LEU A 278 -32.69 -1.76 -4.24
C LEU A 278 -31.21 -1.60 -4.67
N MET A 279 -30.33 -2.34 -3.98
CA MET A 279 -28.95 -2.56 -4.39
C MET A 279 -28.89 -3.20 -5.78
N LEU A 280 -28.50 -2.44 -6.77
CA LEU A 280 -28.12 -3.00 -8.06
C LEU A 280 -26.72 -3.63 -7.93
N PRO A 281 -26.47 -4.82 -8.51
CA PRO A 281 -25.14 -5.38 -8.52
C PRO A 281 -24.18 -4.39 -9.16
N ILE A 282 -22.99 -4.24 -8.57
CA ILE A 282 -21.92 -3.37 -9.12
C ILE A 282 -21.62 -3.86 -10.54
N PRO A 283 -21.77 -3.03 -11.58
CA PRO A 283 -21.46 -3.48 -12.93
C PRO A 283 -19.95 -3.68 -13.10
N LEU A 284 -19.57 -4.48 -14.10
CA LEU A 284 -18.18 -4.60 -14.54
C LEU A 284 -17.56 -3.20 -14.71
N GLY A 285 -16.47 -2.96 -13.99
CA GLY A 285 -15.67 -1.75 -14.10
C GLY A 285 -14.31 -2.06 -14.72
N VAL A 286 -13.88 -1.22 -15.67
CA VAL A 286 -12.53 -1.28 -16.23
C VAL A 286 -12.05 0.13 -16.52
N HIS A 287 -10.90 0.50 -15.97
CA HIS A 287 -10.33 1.82 -16.24
C HIS A 287 -8.81 1.80 -16.37
N LEU A 288 -8.32 2.71 -17.18
CA LEU A 288 -6.91 3.06 -17.26
C LEU A 288 -6.62 4.18 -16.27
N PHE A 289 -5.40 4.20 -15.77
CA PHE A 289 -4.92 5.29 -14.93
C PHE A 289 -3.46 5.63 -15.24
N ALA A 290 -3.11 6.88 -14.95
CA ALA A 290 -1.74 7.36 -14.95
C ALA A 290 -1.51 8.17 -13.68
N LEU A 291 -0.39 7.90 -13.00
CA LEU A 291 0.02 8.55 -11.77
C LEU A 291 1.40 9.19 -11.96
N ALA A 292 1.58 10.37 -11.39
CA ALA A 292 2.88 11.01 -11.29
C ALA A 292 3.08 11.53 -9.86
N GLU A 293 4.27 11.28 -9.30
CA GLU A 293 4.65 11.71 -7.96
C GLU A 293 6.05 12.28 -7.93
N LEU A 294 6.26 13.29 -7.12
CA LEU A 294 7.58 13.79 -6.71
C LEU A 294 7.74 13.58 -5.21
N LYS A 295 8.93 13.12 -4.80
CA LYS A 295 9.33 12.92 -3.40
C LYS A 295 10.57 13.74 -3.07
N GLY A 296 10.56 14.42 -1.92
CA GLY A 296 11.75 14.93 -1.25
C GLY A 296 12.16 13.95 -0.16
N VAL A 297 13.31 13.28 -0.30
CA VAL A 297 13.78 12.17 0.53
C VAL A 297 14.87 12.63 1.48
N ALA A 298 14.57 12.64 2.79
CA ALA A 298 15.57 12.91 3.83
C ALA A 298 16.31 11.65 4.28
N TYR A 299 15.62 10.50 4.33
CA TYR A 299 16.20 9.22 4.70
C TYR A 299 15.43 8.09 4.00
N ASP A 300 16.19 7.07 3.53
CA ASP A 300 15.68 5.81 2.98
C ASP A 300 16.65 4.68 3.39
N PHE A 301 16.16 3.68 4.16
CA PHE A 301 17.01 2.61 4.67
C PHE A 301 17.72 1.82 3.57
N SER A 302 17.09 1.67 2.41
CA SER A 302 17.64 0.90 1.30
C SER A 302 18.78 1.59 0.57
N LEU A 303 19.01 2.88 0.85
CA LEU A 303 20.05 3.73 0.26
C LEU A 303 21.03 4.24 1.31
N ASP A 304 20.52 4.76 2.44
CA ASP A 304 21.32 5.34 3.52
C ASP A 304 21.86 4.29 4.50
N GLY A 305 21.39 3.03 4.41
CA GLY A 305 21.77 1.98 5.35
C GLY A 305 21.02 2.04 6.67
N ASN A 306 21.46 1.29 7.66
CA ASN A 306 20.89 1.27 9.01
C ASN A 306 21.20 2.55 9.79
N ILE A 307 20.27 2.99 10.69
CA ILE A 307 20.52 4.15 11.58
C ILE A 307 21.49 3.79 12.71
N PHE A 308 21.34 2.59 13.30
CA PHE A 308 22.09 2.19 14.49
C PHE A 308 23.37 1.41 14.18
N THR A 309 23.62 1.07 12.94
CA THR A 309 24.79 0.28 12.52
C THR A 309 25.40 0.91 11.28
N ASN A 310 26.73 1.11 11.29
CA ASN A 310 27.43 1.63 10.11
C ASN A 310 27.57 0.52 9.06
N ASN A 311 26.68 0.53 8.08
CA ASN A 311 26.67 -0.37 6.95
C ASN A 311 27.00 0.35 5.64
N HIS A 312 27.05 -0.42 4.56
CA HIS A 312 27.16 0.13 3.22
C HIS A 312 25.97 1.03 2.89
N HIS A 313 26.24 2.14 2.24
CA HIS A 313 25.26 3.13 1.78
C HIS A 313 25.74 3.79 0.50
N VAL A 314 24.86 4.46 -0.21
CA VAL A 314 25.13 5.22 -1.44
C VAL A 314 24.76 6.69 -1.28
N HIS A 315 25.15 7.53 -2.25
CA HIS A 315 24.79 8.95 -2.24
C HIS A 315 23.38 9.13 -2.81
N LYS A 316 22.36 9.05 -1.93
CA LYS A 316 20.99 9.20 -2.37
C LYS A 316 20.68 10.59 -2.95
N LYS A 317 19.79 10.64 -3.93
CA LYS A 317 19.25 11.89 -4.45
C LYS A 317 18.18 12.45 -3.50
N PRO A 318 18.23 13.75 -3.19
CA PRO A 318 17.25 14.39 -2.30
C PRO A 318 15.86 14.51 -2.92
N ILE A 319 15.75 14.43 -4.24
CA ILE A 319 14.48 14.50 -4.98
C ILE A 319 14.40 13.34 -5.94
N THR A 320 13.31 12.60 -5.87
CA THR A 320 13.00 11.48 -6.77
C THR A 320 11.59 11.63 -7.33
N GLY A 321 11.30 10.93 -8.42
CA GLY A 321 9.98 10.93 -9.02
C GLY A 321 9.56 9.55 -9.48
N VAL A 322 8.25 9.30 -9.47
CA VAL A 322 7.63 8.06 -9.93
C VAL A 322 6.55 8.40 -10.95
N ILE A 323 6.51 7.63 -12.02
CA ILE A 323 5.38 7.59 -12.96
C ILE A 323 4.85 6.16 -12.93
N ALA A 324 3.53 6.01 -12.84
CA ALA A 324 2.87 4.71 -12.98
C ALA A 324 1.75 4.79 -14.00
N ILE A 325 1.61 3.74 -14.80
CA ILE A 325 0.52 3.57 -15.76
C ILE A 325 -0.03 2.17 -15.59
N GLY A 326 -1.33 2.04 -15.57
CA GLY A 326 -1.93 0.72 -15.37
C GLY A 326 -3.39 0.62 -15.78
N VAL A 327 -3.88 -0.59 -15.62
CA VAL A 327 -5.28 -0.95 -15.81
C VAL A 327 -5.82 -1.61 -14.55
N ASN A 328 -7.01 -1.18 -14.16
CA ASN A 328 -7.78 -1.78 -13.07
C ASN A 328 -9.10 -2.35 -13.59
N SER A 329 -9.48 -3.52 -13.06
CA SER A 329 -10.76 -4.15 -13.33
C SER A 329 -11.45 -4.50 -12.03
N LEU A 330 -12.74 -4.23 -11.96
CA LEU A 330 -13.65 -4.67 -10.90
C LEU A 330 -14.69 -5.59 -11.55
N ILE A 331 -14.61 -6.88 -11.25
CA ILE A 331 -15.37 -7.93 -11.92
C ILE A 331 -16.38 -8.48 -10.93
N PRO A 332 -17.70 -8.28 -11.15
CA PRO A 332 -18.71 -8.90 -10.31
C PRO A 332 -18.64 -10.42 -10.40
N ILE A 333 -18.71 -11.08 -9.25
CA ILE A 333 -18.78 -12.54 -9.14
C ILE A 333 -19.99 -12.94 -8.29
N ALA A 334 -20.29 -14.23 -8.23
CA ALA A 334 -21.47 -14.74 -7.50
C ALA A 334 -21.45 -14.31 -6.02
N GLY A 335 -22.63 -14.04 -5.45
CA GLY A 335 -22.82 -13.74 -4.02
C GLY A 335 -22.48 -12.31 -3.61
N ASN A 336 -22.75 -11.33 -4.47
CA ASN A 336 -22.47 -9.90 -4.23
C ASN A 336 -20.99 -9.59 -3.93
N LYS A 337 -20.11 -10.39 -4.48
CA LYS A 337 -18.64 -10.23 -4.34
C LYS A 337 -18.06 -9.65 -5.61
N ASN A 338 -16.92 -8.99 -5.47
CA ASN A 338 -16.18 -8.47 -6.61
C ASN A 338 -14.73 -8.95 -6.57
N LEU A 339 -14.24 -9.35 -7.73
CA LEU A 339 -12.82 -9.61 -7.95
C LEU A 339 -12.17 -8.33 -8.49
N LYS A 340 -11.16 -7.84 -7.80
CA LYS A 340 -10.30 -6.76 -8.25
C LYS A 340 -9.07 -7.33 -8.94
N LEU A 341 -8.73 -6.83 -10.10
CA LEU A 341 -7.46 -7.12 -10.76
C LEU A 341 -6.81 -5.81 -11.19
N SER A 342 -5.52 -5.66 -10.90
CA SER A 342 -4.74 -4.50 -11.34
C SER A 342 -3.40 -4.96 -11.91
N LEU A 343 -3.01 -4.34 -13.01
CA LEU A 343 -1.68 -4.45 -13.59
C LEU A 343 -1.12 -3.05 -13.78
N THR A 344 0.07 -2.80 -13.21
CA THR A 344 0.69 -1.48 -13.21
C THR A 344 2.16 -1.57 -13.57
N GLN A 345 2.59 -0.73 -14.51
CA GLN A 345 4.01 -0.47 -14.76
C GLN A 345 4.44 0.78 -14.02
N TYR A 346 5.48 0.66 -13.22
CA TYR A 346 6.16 1.77 -12.55
C TYR A 346 7.46 2.12 -13.26
N ILE A 347 7.77 3.40 -13.30
CA ILE A 347 9.05 3.96 -13.75
C ILE A 347 9.47 4.95 -12.66
N GLN A 348 10.56 4.63 -11.97
CA GLN A 348 11.11 5.44 -10.89
C GLN A 348 12.38 6.12 -11.36
N SER A 349 12.52 7.41 -11.11
CA SER A 349 13.74 8.14 -11.42
C SER A 349 14.93 7.56 -10.65
N LYS A 350 16.15 7.89 -11.07
CA LYS A 350 17.34 7.52 -10.30
C LYS A 350 17.23 8.00 -8.86
N GLU A 351 17.50 7.08 -7.91
CA GLU A 351 17.39 7.32 -6.48
C GLU A 351 18.71 7.70 -5.82
N PHE A 352 19.84 7.35 -6.45
CA PHE A 352 21.20 7.68 -5.97
C PHE A 352 22.08 8.13 -7.13
N GLU A 353 23.22 8.76 -6.80
CA GLU A 353 24.08 9.40 -7.81
C GLU A 353 24.70 8.40 -8.76
N GLU A 354 25.18 7.27 -8.23
CA GLU A 354 25.89 6.22 -8.97
C GLU A 354 24.93 5.35 -9.82
N GLN A 355 23.64 5.40 -9.59
CA GLN A 355 22.63 4.65 -10.36
C GLN A 355 22.66 5.04 -11.84
N LYS A 356 22.77 4.07 -12.73
CA LYS A 356 22.96 4.31 -14.17
C LYS A 356 21.65 4.61 -14.90
N THR A 357 20.59 3.90 -14.57
CA THR A 357 19.29 3.95 -15.25
C THR A 357 18.16 4.24 -14.27
N ALA A 358 17.03 4.71 -14.77
CA ALA A 358 15.78 4.73 -14.01
C ALA A 358 15.34 3.29 -13.71
N ASP A 359 14.72 3.09 -12.57
CA ASP A 359 14.22 1.79 -12.16
C ASP A 359 12.83 1.51 -12.74
N LYS A 360 12.54 0.23 -13.03
CA LYS A 360 11.25 -0.18 -13.62
C LYS A 360 10.80 -1.48 -12.99
N TYR A 361 9.58 -1.50 -12.51
CA TYR A 361 8.97 -2.73 -12.02
C TYR A 361 7.49 -2.81 -12.36
N VAL A 362 6.97 -4.03 -12.39
CA VAL A 362 5.56 -4.32 -12.62
C VAL A 362 4.91 -4.73 -11.30
N SER A 363 3.71 -4.25 -11.07
CA SER A 363 2.86 -4.66 -9.96
C SER A 363 1.61 -5.37 -10.49
N PHE A 364 1.32 -6.53 -9.92
CA PHE A 364 0.07 -7.23 -10.11
C PHE A 364 -0.67 -7.33 -8.77
N THR A 365 -1.92 -6.90 -8.76
CA THR A 365 -2.80 -7.01 -7.58
C THR A 365 -4.01 -7.85 -7.91
N ALA A 366 -4.34 -8.79 -7.03
CA ALA A 366 -5.61 -9.50 -7.01
C ALA A 366 -6.29 -9.28 -5.67
N GLY A 367 -7.55 -8.88 -5.67
CA GLY A 367 -8.33 -8.61 -4.46
C GLY A 367 -9.72 -9.20 -4.54
N LEU A 368 -10.29 -9.49 -3.38
CA LEU A 368 -11.66 -9.98 -3.22
C LEU A 368 -12.41 -9.05 -2.28
N ASP A 369 -13.47 -8.42 -2.78
CA ASP A 369 -14.44 -7.64 -2.00
C ASP A 369 -15.68 -8.51 -1.73
N PHE A 370 -16.23 -8.46 -0.47
CA PHE A 370 -17.38 -9.27 -0.06
C PHE A 370 -18.26 -8.56 0.98
#